data_1f3dd9bc51cc8f6df96bb46e46fa0a16
#
_entry.id   1f3dd9bc51cc8f6df96bb46e46fa0a16
#
_cell.length_a   1.000
_cell.length_b   1.000
_cell.length_c   1.000
_cell.angle_alpha   90.00
_cell.angle_beta   90.00
_cell.angle_gamma   90.00
#
_symmetry.space_group_name_H-M   'P 1'
#
loop_
_entity.id
_entity.type
_entity.pdbx_description
1 polymer ?
#
loop_
_entity_poly.entity_id
_entity_poly.type
_entity_poly.pdbx_seq_one_letter_code
_entity_poly.pdbx_strand_id
1 'polypeptide(L)'
;MVAVCIIRVAVVTGGNKGIGLEVCRQLAGAGVTVVLTARDETRGAAAVEKLREAGLSDVMFHQLDITDAPSIARLADFLKARFGKLDILVRWIFKLLVDRVRYMARD
;
A
#
# COMPACT_ATOMS: atom_id res chain seq x y z
N MET A 1 -10.45 1.20 2.97
CA MET A 1 -9.38 0.66 2.11
C MET A 1 -9.25 1.52 0.86
N VAL A 2 -8.05 1.81 0.46
CA VAL A 2 -7.75 2.45 -0.83
C VAL A 2 -6.75 1.56 -1.56
N ALA A 3 -6.99 1.31 -2.84
CA ALA A 3 -6.07 0.57 -3.70
C ALA A 3 -5.85 1.37 -4.99
N VAL A 4 -4.59 1.59 -5.34
CA VAL A 4 -4.20 2.27 -6.57
C VAL A 4 -3.27 1.35 -7.34
N CYS A 5 -3.62 1.05 -8.58
CA CYS A 5 -2.84 0.17 -9.45
C CYS A 5 -2.52 0.89 -10.76
N ILE A 6 -1.22 1.06 -11.04
CA ILE A 6 -0.73 1.65 -12.28
C ILE A 6 0.46 0.83 -12.75
N ILE A 7 0.42 0.38 -14.01
CA ILE A 7 1.51 -0.36 -14.67
C ILE A 7 1.98 -1.57 -13.81
N ARG A 8 1.03 -2.38 -13.35
CA ARG A 8 1.28 -3.60 -12.56
C ARG A 8 1.92 -3.36 -11.20
N VAL A 9 1.78 -2.17 -10.64
CA VAL A 9 2.15 -1.88 -9.26
C VAL A 9 0.90 -1.37 -8.55
N ALA A 10 0.56 -1.97 -7.43
CA ALA A 10 -0.60 -1.58 -6.64
C ALA A 10 -0.18 -1.27 -5.21
N VAL A 11 -0.73 -0.21 -4.66
CA VAL A 11 -0.58 0.13 -3.24
C VAL A 11 -1.95 -0.01 -2.58
N VAL A 12 -2.02 -0.80 -1.52
CA VAL A 12 -3.28 -1.10 -0.84
C VAL A 12 -3.17 -0.65 0.62
N THR A 13 -4.07 0.22 1.04
CA THR A 13 -4.14 0.66 2.44
C THR A 13 -4.98 -0.33 3.26
N GLY A 14 -4.60 -0.54 4.52
CA GLY A 14 -5.32 -1.48 5.39
C GLY A 14 -5.28 -2.91 4.86
N GLY A 15 -4.17 -3.31 4.25
CA GLY A 15 -4.04 -4.60 3.56
C GLY A 15 -3.79 -5.79 4.46
N ASN A 16 -3.69 -5.59 5.79
CA ASN A 16 -3.30 -6.67 6.70
C ASN A 16 -4.44 -7.61 7.09
N LYS A 17 -5.68 -7.29 6.78
CA LYS A 17 -6.84 -8.13 7.12
C LYS A 17 -8.06 -7.79 6.24
N GLY A 18 -9.05 -8.68 6.27
CA GLY A 18 -10.35 -8.46 5.64
C GLY A 18 -10.26 -8.25 4.14
N ILE A 19 -11.04 -7.30 3.64
CA ILE A 19 -11.14 -7.01 2.21
C ILE A 19 -9.80 -6.57 1.63
N GLY A 20 -9.03 -5.76 2.36
CA GLY A 20 -7.72 -5.29 1.91
C GLY A 20 -6.74 -6.42 1.67
N LEU A 21 -6.69 -7.40 2.56
CA LEU A 21 -5.84 -8.59 2.41
C LEU A 21 -6.26 -9.41 1.18
N GLU A 22 -7.55 -9.61 0.98
CA GLU A 22 -8.07 -10.35 -0.16
C GLU A 22 -7.76 -9.64 -1.49
N VAL A 23 -7.87 -8.32 -1.51
CA VAL A 23 -7.48 -7.53 -2.70
C VAL A 23 -6.00 -7.72 -3.00
N CYS A 24 -5.13 -7.67 -1.99
CA CYS A 24 -3.71 -7.93 -2.17
C CYS A 24 -3.46 -9.31 -2.75
N ARG A 25 -4.15 -10.33 -2.24
CA ARG A 25 -4.03 -11.69 -2.72
C ARG A 25 -4.41 -11.82 -4.19
N GLN A 26 -5.53 -11.24 -4.58
CA GLN A 26 -6.02 -11.31 -5.96
C GLN A 26 -5.10 -10.56 -6.92
N LEU A 27 -4.66 -9.36 -6.55
CA LEU A 27 -3.75 -8.58 -7.38
C LEU A 27 -2.41 -9.28 -7.57
N ALA A 28 -1.84 -9.79 -6.50
CA ALA A 28 -0.58 -10.53 -6.57
C ALA A 28 -0.73 -11.79 -7.42
N GLY A 29 -1.85 -12.49 -7.30
CA GLY A 29 -2.15 -13.67 -8.11
C GLY A 29 -2.31 -13.34 -9.60
N ALA A 30 -2.66 -12.11 -9.92
CA ALA A 30 -2.77 -11.62 -11.30
C ALA A 30 -1.45 -11.07 -11.86
N GLY A 31 -0.35 -11.21 -11.14
CA GLY A 31 0.97 -10.75 -11.59
C GLY A 31 1.26 -9.29 -11.30
N VAL A 32 0.51 -8.67 -10.40
CA VAL A 32 0.73 -7.28 -9.98
C VAL A 32 1.69 -7.27 -8.79
N THR A 33 2.67 -6.35 -8.82
CA THR A 33 3.52 -6.09 -7.65
C THR A 33 2.70 -5.31 -6.64
N VAL A 34 2.55 -5.85 -5.43
CA VAL A 34 1.67 -5.28 -4.41
C VAL A 34 2.49 -4.71 -3.28
N VAL A 35 2.24 -3.44 -2.95
CA VAL A 35 2.73 -2.82 -1.73
C VAL A 35 1.58 -2.82 -0.73
N LEU A 36 1.60 -3.77 0.17
CA LEU A 36 0.62 -3.89 1.24
C LEU A 36 1.00 -2.90 2.34
N THR A 37 0.10 -2.01 2.69
CA THR A 37 0.35 -1.03 3.74
C THR A 37 -0.61 -1.24 4.90
N ALA A 38 -0.11 -1.01 6.10
CA ALA A 38 -0.89 -1.09 7.33
C ALA A 38 -0.25 -0.21 8.38
N ARG A 39 -1.04 0.22 9.36
CA ARG A 39 -0.56 1.04 10.45
C ARG A 39 0.37 0.26 11.39
N ASP A 40 0.03 -0.99 11.66
CA ASP A 40 0.79 -1.88 12.55
C ASP A 40 1.81 -2.68 11.74
N GLU A 41 3.09 -2.46 12.02
CA GLU A 41 4.19 -3.14 11.31
C GLU A 41 4.18 -4.65 11.53
N THR A 42 3.90 -5.10 12.73
CA THR A 42 3.90 -6.53 13.05
C THR A 42 2.80 -7.26 12.29
N ARG A 43 1.60 -6.70 12.29
CA ARG A 43 0.45 -7.30 11.57
C ARG A 43 0.65 -7.24 10.06
N GLY A 44 1.19 -6.13 9.56
CA GLY A 44 1.45 -5.99 8.13
C GLY A 44 2.50 -6.96 7.63
N ALA A 45 3.59 -7.11 8.36
CA ALA A 45 4.64 -8.06 8.02
C ALA A 45 4.12 -9.50 8.06
N ALA A 46 3.30 -9.85 9.04
CA ALA A 46 2.68 -11.18 9.13
C ALA A 46 1.76 -11.45 7.94
N ALA A 47 1.00 -10.45 7.49
CA ALA A 47 0.14 -10.58 6.32
C ALA A 47 0.94 -10.84 5.04
N VAL A 48 2.05 -10.14 4.85
CA VAL A 48 2.94 -10.37 3.70
C VAL A 48 3.52 -11.77 3.73
N GLU A 49 3.98 -12.24 4.89
CA GLU A 49 4.49 -13.60 5.03
C GLU A 49 3.44 -14.63 4.65
N LYS A 50 2.21 -14.42 5.07
CA LYS A 50 1.08 -15.30 4.74
C LYS A 50 0.86 -15.40 3.23
N LEU A 51 0.94 -14.27 2.53
CA LEU A 51 0.80 -14.23 1.08
C LEU A 51 1.98 -14.92 0.38
N ARG A 52 3.19 -14.72 0.88
CA ARG A 52 4.39 -15.38 0.34
C ARG A 52 4.33 -16.89 0.52
N GLU A 53 3.86 -17.36 1.67
CA GLU A 53 3.65 -18.79 1.93
C GLU A 53 2.64 -19.40 0.96
N ALA A 54 1.69 -18.60 0.47
CA ALA A 54 0.72 -19.03 -0.54
C ALA A 54 1.30 -18.99 -1.97
N GLY A 55 2.59 -18.69 -2.12
CA GLY A 55 3.25 -18.65 -3.43
C GLY A 55 3.25 -17.30 -4.11
N LEU A 56 2.81 -16.24 -3.43
CA LEU A 56 2.73 -14.88 -3.99
C LEU A 56 3.99 -14.09 -3.60
N SER A 57 5.00 -14.07 -4.47
CA SER A 57 6.32 -13.50 -4.15
C SER A 57 6.42 -12.00 -4.35
N ASP A 58 5.57 -11.40 -5.19
CA ASP A 58 5.63 -9.97 -5.53
C ASP A 58 4.80 -9.11 -4.58
N VAL A 59 4.93 -9.36 -3.29
CA VAL A 59 4.24 -8.61 -2.24
C VAL A 59 5.29 -8.06 -1.28
N MET A 60 5.20 -6.78 -0.99
CA MET A 60 6.07 -6.13 0.00
C MET A 60 5.23 -5.32 0.97
N PHE A 61 5.79 -5.08 2.15
CA PHE A 61 5.12 -4.31 3.18
C PHE A 61 5.78 -2.94 3.35
N HIS A 62 4.95 -1.92 3.58
CA HIS A 62 5.41 -0.62 4.08
C HIS A 62 4.42 -0.10 5.11
N GLN A 63 4.92 0.41 6.23
CA GLN A 63 4.07 0.99 7.26
C GLN A 63 3.40 2.25 6.73
N LEU A 64 2.11 2.40 7.02
CA LEU A 64 1.37 3.59 6.66
C LEU A 64 0.27 3.87 7.69
N ASP A 65 0.34 5.04 8.29
CA ASP A 65 -0.74 5.61 9.08
C ASP A 65 -1.27 6.83 8.32
N ILE A 66 -2.47 6.73 7.78
CA ILE A 66 -3.08 7.80 6.96
C ILE A 66 -3.40 9.05 7.77
N THR A 67 -3.36 8.97 9.10
CA THR A 67 -3.56 10.14 9.99
C THR A 67 -2.25 10.84 10.32
N ASP A 68 -1.12 10.32 9.88
CA ASP A 68 0.21 10.82 10.18
C ASP A 68 0.90 11.26 8.88
N ALA A 69 1.01 12.58 8.68
CA ALA A 69 1.62 13.12 7.47
C ALA A 69 3.08 12.66 7.23
N PRO A 70 3.94 12.58 8.27
CA PRO A 70 5.28 12.00 8.08
C PRO A 70 5.26 10.56 7.59
N SER A 71 4.29 9.74 8.02
CA SER A 71 4.14 8.36 7.54
C SER A 71 3.83 8.33 6.04
N ILE A 72 2.94 9.20 5.59
CA ILE A 72 2.60 9.32 4.16
C ILE A 72 3.84 9.74 3.35
N ALA A 73 4.61 10.70 3.84
CA ALA A 73 5.84 11.15 3.18
C ALA A 73 6.86 10.03 3.07
N ARG A 74 7.03 9.21 4.12
CA ARG A 74 7.94 8.07 4.09
C ARG A 74 7.53 7.04 3.04
N LEU A 75 6.24 6.78 2.91
CA LEU A 75 5.73 5.88 1.88
C LEU A 75 6.01 6.44 0.48
N ALA A 76 5.76 7.75 0.28
CA ALA A 76 6.03 8.39 -1.01
C ALA A 76 7.51 8.27 -1.37
N ASP A 77 8.42 8.52 -0.42
CA ASP A 77 9.87 8.39 -0.65
C ASP A 77 10.26 6.94 -0.98
N PHE A 78 9.68 5.99 -0.28
CA PHE A 78 9.90 4.56 -0.55
C PHE A 78 9.48 4.19 -1.98
N LEU A 79 8.29 4.61 -2.39
CA LEU A 79 7.77 4.33 -3.73
C LEU A 79 8.62 4.99 -4.80
N LYS A 80 9.06 6.22 -4.55
CA LYS A 80 9.92 6.96 -5.46
C LYS A 80 11.29 6.29 -5.64
N ALA A 81 11.88 5.83 -4.55
CA ALA A 81 13.16 5.13 -4.58
C ALA A 81 13.03 3.76 -5.26
N ARG A 82 11.96 3.04 -5.00
CA ARG A 82 11.75 1.68 -5.50
C ARG A 82 11.22 1.66 -6.94
N PHE A 83 10.33 2.59 -7.25
CA PHE A 83 9.64 2.67 -8.54
C PHE A 83 9.84 4.04 -9.19
N GLY A 84 11.07 4.54 -9.20
CA GLY A 84 11.39 5.90 -9.62
C GLY A 84 10.91 6.29 -11.01
N LYS A 85 10.66 5.32 -11.88
CA LYS A 85 10.09 5.57 -13.22
C LYS A 85 8.57 5.79 -13.18
N LEU A 86 7.94 5.60 -12.01
CA LEU A 86 6.50 5.71 -11.82
C LEU A 86 6.13 6.95 -11.00
N ASP A 87 6.71 8.09 -11.37
CA ASP A 87 6.49 9.36 -10.67
C ASP A 87 5.00 9.73 -10.61
N ILE A 88 4.25 9.41 -11.66
CA ILE A 88 2.80 9.64 -11.70
C ILE A 88 2.10 8.83 -10.60
N LEU A 89 2.48 7.56 -10.41
CA LEU A 89 1.92 6.70 -9.36
C LEU A 89 2.14 7.33 -7.98
N VAL A 90 3.37 7.79 -7.70
CA VAL A 90 3.71 8.41 -6.42
C VAL A 90 2.86 9.65 -6.17
N ARG A 91 2.70 10.51 -7.18
CA ARG A 91 1.89 11.73 -7.07
C ARG A 91 0.42 11.41 -6.80
N TRP A 92 -0.14 10.44 -7.49
CA TRP A 92 -1.53 10.03 -7.30
C TRP A 92 -1.79 9.49 -5.91
N ILE A 93 -0.90 8.62 -5.43
CA ILE A 93 -1.02 8.04 -4.09
C ILE A 93 -0.92 9.13 -3.03
N PHE A 94 0.05 10.02 -3.16
CA PHE A 94 0.22 11.12 -2.20
C PHE A 94 -1.03 11.99 -2.16
N LYS A 95 -1.56 12.36 -3.33
CA LYS A 95 -2.77 13.18 -3.42
C LYS A 95 -3.97 12.49 -2.78
N LEU A 96 -4.19 11.21 -3.10
CA LEU A 96 -5.33 10.46 -2.55
C LEU A 96 -5.25 10.34 -1.04
N LEU A 97 -4.06 10.08 -0.50
CA LEU A 97 -3.86 9.94 0.94
C LEU A 97 -4.04 11.28 1.66
N VAL A 98 -3.52 12.37 1.09
CA VAL A 98 -3.69 13.71 1.66
C VAL A 98 -5.15 14.12 1.64
N ASP A 99 -5.87 13.87 0.55
CA ASP A 99 -7.29 14.19 0.46
C ASP A 99 -8.10 13.39 1.48
N ARG A 100 -7.75 12.12 1.70
CA ARG A 100 -8.42 11.29 2.70
C ARG A 100 -8.17 11.83 4.11
N VAL A 101 -6.96 12.24 4.43
CA VAL A 101 -6.65 12.85 5.73
C VAL A 101 -7.46 14.12 5.94
N ARG A 102 -7.55 14.98 4.93
CA ARG A 102 -8.37 16.19 4.99
C ARG A 102 -9.84 15.88 5.22
N TYR A 103 -10.36 14.88 4.54
CA TYR A 103 -11.74 14.45 4.70
C TYR A 103 -11.99 13.97 6.14
N MET A 104 -11.09 13.16 6.69
CA MET A 104 -11.22 12.66 8.07
C MET A 104 -11.11 13.79 9.11
N ALA A 105 -10.30 14.80 8.84
CA ALA A 105 -10.12 15.94 9.74
C ALA A 105 -11.35 16.87 9.82
N ARG A 106 -12.28 16.78 8.86
CA ARG A 106 -13.53 17.55 8.86
C ARG A 106 -14.59 16.97 9.78
N ASP A 107 -14.48 15.72 10.11
CA ASP A 107 -15.40 15.03 10.98
C ASP A 107 -14.96 15.14 12.44
#